data_410e783895b74a81076baa382f690419
#
_entry.id   410e783895b74a81076baa382f690419
#
_cell.length_a   1.000
_cell.length_b   1.000
_cell.length_c   1.000
_cell.angle_alpha   90.00
_cell.angle_beta   90.00
_cell.angle_gamma   90.00
#
_symmetry.space_group_name_H-M   'P 1'
#
loop_
_entity.id
_entity.type
_entity.pdbx_description
1 polymer ?
#
loop_
_entity_poly.entity_id
_entity_poly.type
_entity_poly.pdbx_seq_one_letter_code
_entity_poly.pdbx_strand_id
1 'polypeptide(L)'
;MKKLLSIMLVLTMALTLLAGCGGSGSSSAPAASSGPASGSASAPAGAEGDYAGQTLKVAAIETAYGTAIWEEIVKAFEAKTGATVELTMDKNLEDVIDPQMKAGNFYDVVHLAAGREKALPETLLKENAIEEVTDVLGMTVLGEDVTVGEKIIPGFTGNLTTNPYGDDRVFLMPMFYGPCGLFYNKANFTEGGGELELPTTWDEFFALADKTDIPLFTYPVAGYLDAFTYAMMAEVGGQEFFNKALQYDEKVWSSPEMDQMFDVLGKLAENTNPATPSYANGDNFQKNQQMILDNEALFMPNGNWVIGEIADAPGDDRVEWGVIALPALEAGDERYS
;
A
#
# COMPACT_ATOMS: atom_id res chain seq x y z
N MET A 1 7.74 -34.13 42.52
CA MET A 1 6.50 -33.83 43.25
C MET A 1 5.98 -32.43 42.91
N LYS A 2 6.01 -32.01 41.65
CA LYS A 2 5.49 -30.68 41.18
C LYS A 2 4.61 -30.78 39.93
N LYS A 3 4.14 -31.95 39.54
CA LYS A 3 3.28 -32.18 38.36
C LYS A 3 1.90 -32.77 38.69
N LEU A 4 1.49 -32.82 39.95
CA LEU A 4 0.21 -33.38 40.38
C LEU A 4 -0.77 -32.36 40.99
N LEU A 5 -0.41 -31.06 41.01
CA LEU A 5 -1.27 -29.99 41.57
C LEU A 5 -2.05 -29.17 40.51
N SER A 6 -1.80 -29.40 39.23
CA SER A 6 -2.46 -28.62 38.15
C SER A 6 -3.68 -29.32 37.52
N ILE A 7 -4.04 -30.51 37.94
CA ILE A 7 -5.18 -31.28 37.37
C ILE A 7 -6.45 -31.21 38.27
N MET A 8 -6.34 -30.67 39.47
CA MET A 8 -7.48 -30.64 40.41
C MET A 8 -8.26 -29.30 40.44
N LEU A 9 -7.91 -28.31 39.60
CA LEU A 9 -8.60 -27.00 39.57
C LEU A 9 -9.52 -26.79 38.36
N VAL A 10 -9.69 -27.78 37.47
CA VAL A 10 -10.52 -27.69 36.25
C VAL A 10 -11.83 -28.46 36.36
N LEU A 11 -12.10 -29.17 37.49
CA LEU A 11 -13.28 -30.04 37.62
C LEU A 11 -14.40 -29.47 38.52
N THR A 12 -14.35 -28.24 38.95
CA THR A 12 -15.38 -27.69 39.89
C THR A 12 -16.21 -26.51 39.33
N MET A 13 -16.24 -26.27 38.01
CA MET A 13 -17.04 -25.19 37.41
C MET A 13 -18.06 -25.62 36.34
N ALA A 14 -18.53 -26.87 36.42
CA ALA A 14 -19.52 -27.39 35.46
C ALA A 14 -20.69 -28.09 36.18
N LEU A 15 -21.36 -27.39 37.10
CA LEU A 15 -22.68 -27.84 37.64
C LEU A 15 -23.40 -26.68 38.34
N THR A 16 -23.98 -25.78 37.61
CA THR A 16 -25.18 -24.99 38.03
C THR A 16 -25.71 -24.24 36.83
N LEU A 17 -26.71 -24.77 36.17
CA LEU A 17 -27.76 -24.03 35.43
C LEU A 17 -28.72 -25.03 34.75
N LEU A 18 -29.56 -25.60 35.56
CA LEU A 18 -30.78 -26.30 35.11
C LEU A 18 -31.82 -26.16 36.20
N ALA A 19 -32.65 -25.16 36.10
CA ALA A 19 -34.04 -25.19 36.63
C ALA A 19 -34.75 -23.87 36.31
N GLY A 20 -35.88 -23.95 35.61
CA GLY A 20 -36.77 -22.83 35.39
C GLY A 20 -37.80 -23.10 34.30
N CYS A 21 -38.78 -23.93 34.61
CA CYS A 21 -39.97 -24.26 33.79
C CYS A 21 -40.93 -23.12 33.56
N GLY A 22 -41.57 -23.12 32.38
CA GLY A 22 -43.04 -23.28 32.33
C GLY A 22 -43.82 -22.06 31.91
N GLY A 23 -44.60 -22.17 30.82
CA GLY A 23 -45.67 -21.24 30.49
C GLY A 23 -46.18 -21.36 29.06
N SER A 24 -47.17 -22.21 28.87
CA SER A 24 -47.91 -22.42 27.61
C SER A 24 -48.77 -21.22 27.19
N GLY A 25 -48.93 -21.04 25.88
CA GLY A 25 -49.92 -20.16 25.29
C GLY A 25 -49.95 -20.25 23.77
N SER A 26 -50.89 -21.05 23.27
CA SER A 26 -51.23 -21.22 21.84
C SER A 26 -51.89 -19.97 21.26
N SER A 27 -51.64 -19.63 19.98
CA SER A 27 -52.64 -19.67 18.92
C SER A 27 -52.19 -18.98 17.63
N SER A 28 -52.32 -19.75 16.56
CA SER A 28 -52.78 -19.44 15.20
C SER A 28 -52.06 -18.38 14.35
N ALA A 29 -51.48 -18.90 13.27
CA ALA A 29 -51.25 -18.20 12.02
C ALA A 29 -52.55 -17.76 11.33
N PRO A 30 -52.50 -16.80 10.36
CA PRO A 30 -52.51 -17.23 9.00
C PRO A 30 -51.47 -16.54 8.08
N ALA A 31 -51.17 -17.25 7.01
CA ALA A 31 -50.31 -16.87 5.90
C ALA A 31 -50.91 -15.74 5.07
N ALA A 32 -50.06 -14.86 4.58
CA ALA A 32 -50.29 -14.17 3.30
C ALA A 32 -48.95 -13.72 2.70
N SER A 33 -48.82 -14.12 1.46
CA SER A 33 -47.80 -13.84 0.49
C SER A 33 -47.60 -12.35 0.23
N SER A 34 -46.39 -11.92 -0.06
CA SER A 34 -46.11 -11.04 -1.22
C SER A 34 -44.66 -10.67 -1.28
N GLY A 35 -44.11 -10.81 -2.42
CA GLY A 35 -42.93 -10.51 -3.18
C GLY A 35 -41.83 -9.57 -2.66
N PRO A 36 -40.64 -9.70 -3.27
CA PRO A 36 -39.48 -8.93 -2.89
C PRO A 36 -39.60 -7.50 -3.40
N ALA A 37 -39.71 -6.54 -2.52
CA ALA A 37 -39.45 -5.15 -2.81
C ALA A 37 -37.92 -4.95 -2.69
N SER A 38 -37.26 -4.84 -3.81
CA SER A 38 -35.94 -4.21 -3.90
C SER A 38 -36.09 -2.74 -3.45
N GLY A 39 -35.86 -2.51 -2.20
CA GLY A 39 -35.63 -1.18 -1.66
C GLY A 39 -34.13 -0.96 -1.63
N SER A 40 -33.59 -0.24 -2.62
CA SER A 40 -32.32 0.46 -2.43
C SER A 40 -32.48 1.36 -1.20
N ALA A 41 -32.00 0.91 -0.06
CA ALA A 41 -31.81 1.77 1.07
C ALA A 41 -30.57 2.65 0.74
N SER A 42 -30.85 3.86 0.26
CA SER A 42 -29.84 4.92 0.31
C SER A 42 -29.44 5.04 1.78
N ALA A 43 -28.16 4.74 2.10
CA ALA A 43 -27.62 5.03 3.41
C ALA A 43 -27.82 6.53 3.69
N PRO A 44 -28.24 6.94 4.90
CA PRO A 44 -28.42 8.35 5.22
C PRO A 44 -27.04 9.04 5.10
N ALA A 45 -26.98 10.13 4.30
CA ALA A 45 -25.88 11.07 4.38
C ALA A 45 -25.77 11.52 5.84
N GLY A 46 -24.64 11.23 6.50
CA GLY A 46 -24.39 11.68 7.87
C GLY A 46 -24.51 13.20 7.91
N ALA A 47 -25.35 13.72 8.79
CA ALA A 47 -25.49 15.16 8.93
C ALA A 47 -24.24 15.72 9.61
N GLU A 48 -23.79 16.92 9.17
CA GLU A 48 -22.71 17.64 9.83
C GLU A 48 -23.03 17.78 11.34
N GLY A 49 -22.08 17.35 12.21
CA GLY A 49 -22.19 17.50 13.64
C GLY A 49 -22.88 16.38 14.42
N ASP A 50 -23.29 15.29 13.79
CA ASP A 50 -24.07 14.20 14.46
C ASP A 50 -23.21 13.31 15.41
N TYR A 51 -21.88 13.50 15.46
CA TYR A 51 -20.96 12.64 16.21
C TYR A 51 -20.35 13.32 17.42
N ALA A 52 -20.96 14.37 17.94
CA ALA A 52 -20.49 15.09 19.12
C ALA A 52 -20.39 14.16 20.35
N GLY A 53 -19.22 14.17 20.99
CA GLY A 53 -18.96 13.34 22.17
C GLY A 53 -18.49 11.91 21.86
N GLN A 54 -18.36 11.54 20.57
CA GLN A 54 -17.71 10.30 20.16
C GLN A 54 -16.20 10.54 19.96
N THR A 55 -15.41 9.52 20.26
CA THR A 55 -13.96 9.53 20.06
C THR A 55 -13.60 8.44 19.07
N LEU A 56 -12.81 8.80 18.05
CA LEU A 56 -12.24 7.90 17.04
C LEU A 56 -10.75 7.76 17.29
N LYS A 57 -10.26 6.54 17.44
CA LYS A 57 -8.83 6.24 17.57
C LYS A 57 -8.24 5.93 16.20
N VAL A 58 -7.33 6.77 15.76
CA VAL A 58 -6.67 6.64 14.46
C VAL A 58 -5.18 6.40 14.66
N ALA A 59 -4.65 5.37 14.01
CA ALA A 59 -3.22 5.13 13.91
C ALA A 59 -2.78 5.32 12.46
N ALA A 60 -1.82 6.22 12.22
CA ALA A 60 -1.34 6.51 10.88
C ALA A 60 0.19 6.50 10.83
N ILE A 61 0.73 5.89 9.78
CA ILE A 61 2.17 5.87 9.59
C ILE A 61 2.69 7.28 9.27
N GLU A 62 3.76 7.69 9.95
CA GLU A 62 4.55 8.85 9.56
C GLU A 62 5.48 8.44 8.40
N THR A 63 5.32 9.10 7.26
CA THR A 63 6.13 8.88 6.06
C THR A 63 7.02 10.08 5.77
N ALA A 64 7.77 10.04 4.65
CA ALA A 64 8.55 11.18 4.16
C ALA A 64 7.70 12.44 3.85
N TYR A 65 6.37 12.31 3.76
CA TYR A 65 5.44 13.45 3.67
C TYR A 65 5.18 14.16 5.00
N GLY A 66 5.71 13.62 6.10
CA GLY A 66 5.53 14.18 7.45
C GLY A 66 4.15 13.93 8.06
N THR A 67 3.83 14.68 9.11
CA THR A 67 2.58 14.53 9.90
C THR A 67 1.49 15.52 9.51
N ALA A 68 1.85 16.65 8.92
CA ALA A 68 0.97 17.81 8.72
C ALA A 68 -0.33 17.47 7.95
N ILE A 69 -0.28 16.57 6.99
CA ILE A 69 -1.46 16.15 6.23
C ILE A 69 -2.50 15.46 7.13
N TRP A 70 -2.04 14.62 8.07
CA TRP A 70 -2.93 13.96 9.02
C TRP A 70 -3.52 14.92 10.04
N GLU A 71 -2.74 15.89 10.49
CA GLU A 71 -3.21 16.95 11.41
C GLU A 71 -4.33 17.77 10.76
N GLU A 72 -4.19 18.13 9.48
CA GLU A 72 -5.24 18.85 8.74
C GLU A 72 -6.48 17.98 8.45
N ILE A 73 -6.30 16.68 8.13
CA ILE A 73 -7.41 15.74 7.95
C ILE A 73 -8.21 15.60 9.24
N VAL A 74 -7.55 15.39 10.37
CA VAL A 74 -8.19 15.29 11.69
C VAL A 74 -8.96 16.56 12.00
N LYS A 75 -8.34 17.72 11.89
CA LYS A 75 -8.96 19.02 12.13
C LYS A 75 -10.21 19.23 11.24
N ALA A 76 -10.12 18.88 9.96
CA ALA A 76 -11.25 19.01 9.04
C ALA A 76 -12.39 18.02 9.39
N PHE A 77 -12.04 16.80 9.78
CA PHE A 77 -12.99 15.77 10.19
C PHE A 77 -13.74 16.18 11.48
N GLU A 78 -13.00 16.58 12.51
CA GLU A 78 -13.57 17.06 13.79
C GLU A 78 -14.51 18.26 13.57
N ALA A 79 -14.11 19.21 12.73
CA ALA A 79 -14.90 20.39 12.42
C ALA A 79 -16.21 20.04 11.70
N LYS A 80 -16.21 19.03 10.84
CA LYS A 80 -17.40 18.60 10.10
C LYS A 80 -18.32 17.69 10.91
N THR A 81 -17.77 16.83 11.77
CA THR A 81 -18.52 15.77 12.43
C THR A 81 -18.85 16.07 13.89
N GLY A 82 -18.08 16.92 14.55
CA GLY A 82 -18.15 17.14 16.01
C GLY A 82 -17.55 16.01 16.84
N ALA A 83 -17.02 14.96 16.23
CA ALA A 83 -16.25 13.90 16.91
C ALA A 83 -14.87 14.41 17.35
N THR A 84 -14.24 13.67 18.26
CA THR A 84 -12.83 13.87 18.64
C THR A 84 -11.99 12.76 18.05
N VAL A 85 -10.77 13.06 17.55
CA VAL A 85 -9.83 12.08 17.03
C VAL A 85 -8.62 11.97 17.93
N GLU A 86 -8.36 10.76 18.43
CA GLU A 86 -7.08 10.41 19.08
C GLU A 86 -6.13 9.86 18.02
N LEU A 87 -5.23 10.73 17.52
CA LEU A 87 -4.27 10.38 16.46
C LEU A 87 -2.96 9.88 17.06
N THR A 88 -2.53 8.69 16.65
CA THR A 88 -1.20 8.12 16.93
C THR A 88 -0.42 8.06 15.64
N MET A 89 0.78 8.65 15.60
CA MET A 89 1.67 8.60 14.44
C MET A 89 3.07 8.15 14.84
N ASP A 90 3.66 7.28 14.05
CA ASP A 90 5.05 6.83 14.22
C ASP A 90 5.60 6.29 12.89
N LYS A 91 6.93 6.41 12.67
CA LYS A 91 7.63 5.82 11.50
C LYS A 91 7.64 4.29 11.56
N ASN A 92 7.68 3.75 12.77
CA ASN A 92 7.62 2.32 13.05
C ASN A 92 6.26 1.96 13.67
N LEU A 93 5.18 2.43 13.05
CA LEU A 93 3.84 2.35 13.61
C LEU A 93 3.46 0.95 14.07
N GLU A 94 3.84 -0.09 13.32
CA GLU A 94 3.53 -1.47 13.66
C GLU A 94 4.11 -1.88 15.02
N ASP A 95 5.30 -1.39 15.39
CA ASP A 95 5.92 -1.66 16.70
C ASP A 95 5.16 -1.00 17.84
N VAL A 96 4.49 0.10 17.55
CA VAL A 96 3.70 0.85 18.53
C VAL A 96 2.32 0.20 18.71
N ILE A 97 1.62 -0.15 17.62
CA ILE A 97 0.22 -0.56 17.67
C ILE A 97 0.03 -2.06 17.86
N ASP A 98 0.87 -2.92 17.26
CA ASP A 98 0.71 -4.37 17.32
C ASP A 98 0.67 -4.93 18.77
N PRO A 99 1.56 -4.52 19.69
CA PRO A 99 1.46 -4.94 21.09
C PRO A 99 0.18 -4.47 21.78
N GLN A 100 -0.32 -3.28 21.43
CA GLN A 100 -1.56 -2.74 22.00
C GLN A 100 -2.77 -3.51 21.51
N MET A 101 -2.83 -3.80 20.20
CA MET A 101 -3.92 -4.59 19.59
C MET A 101 -3.94 -6.03 20.15
N LYS A 102 -2.79 -6.66 20.33
CA LYS A 102 -2.65 -7.97 20.99
C LYS A 102 -3.11 -7.96 22.45
N ALA A 103 -3.04 -6.82 23.12
CA ALA A 103 -3.57 -6.62 24.47
C ALA A 103 -5.07 -6.27 24.49
N GLY A 104 -5.75 -6.20 23.34
CA GLY A 104 -7.16 -5.87 23.20
C GLY A 104 -7.46 -4.37 23.06
N ASN A 105 -6.44 -3.53 22.92
CA ASN A 105 -6.60 -2.09 22.69
C ASN A 105 -6.51 -1.82 21.18
N PHE A 106 -7.64 -1.90 20.50
CA PHE A 106 -7.73 -1.70 19.06
C PHE A 106 -7.86 -0.21 18.71
N TYR A 107 -7.46 0.09 17.47
CA TYR A 107 -7.73 1.35 16.80
C TYR A 107 -8.94 1.17 15.89
N ASP A 108 -9.72 2.25 15.73
CA ASP A 108 -10.89 2.25 14.84
C ASP A 108 -10.47 2.36 13.38
N VAL A 109 -9.39 3.11 13.12
CA VAL A 109 -8.79 3.26 11.78
C VAL A 109 -7.28 3.08 11.88
N VAL A 110 -6.73 2.25 10.98
CA VAL A 110 -5.27 2.08 10.84
C VAL A 110 -4.88 2.40 9.41
N HIS A 111 -3.96 3.35 9.24
CA HIS A 111 -3.38 3.69 7.95
C HIS A 111 -1.93 3.20 7.88
N LEU A 112 -1.68 2.29 6.94
CA LEU A 112 -0.37 1.73 6.65
C LEU A 112 -0.17 1.64 5.13
N ALA A 113 1.08 1.67 4.68
CA ALA A 113 1.39 1.32 3.30
C ALA A 113 1.27 -0.20 3.11
N ALA A 114 0.77 -0.63 1.94
CA ALA A 114 0.78 -2.03 1.56
C ALA A 114 2.22 -2.52 1.31
N GLY A 115 2.46 -3.82 1.51
CA GLY A 115 3.75 -4.45 1.22
C GLY A 115 4.89 -4.09 2.20
N ARG A 116 4.58 -3.58 3.39
CA ARG A 116 5.60 -3.33 4.41
C ARG A 116 6.16 -4.64 4.97
N GLU A 117 7.44 -4.63 5.37
CA GLU A 117 8.17 -5.81 5.86
C GLU A 117 7.43 -6.57 6.99
N LYS A 118 6.75 -5.87 7.88
CA LYS A 118 6.00 -6.48 8.99
C LYS A 118 4.65 -7.04 8.61
N ALA A 119 4.14 -6.72 7.42
CA ALA A 119 2.91 -7.24 6.84
C ALA A 119 1.71 -7.23 7.81
N LEU A 120 1.56 -6.15 8.60
CA LEU A 120 0.47 -6.07 9.58
C LEU A 120 -0.92 -6.04 8.92
N PRO A 121 -1.17 -5.26 7.84
CA PRO A 121 -2.46 -5.28 7.14
C PRO A 121 -2.81 -6.69 6.62
N GLU A 122 -1.85 -7.38 6.03
CA GLU A 122 -2.00 -8.73 5.49
C GLU A 122 -2.27 -9.75 6.60
N THR A 123 -1.63 -9.57 7.76
CA THR A 123 -1.86 -10.41 8.95
C THR A 123 -3.27 -10.22 9.49
N LEU A 124 -3.71 -8.96 9.64
CA LEU A 124 -5.06 -8.64 10.13
C LEU A 124 -6.15 -9.14 9.18
N LEU A 125 -5.94 -9.05 7.87
CA LEU A 125 -6.82 -9.65 6.86
C LEU A 125 -6.92 -11.17 7.04
N LYS A 126 -5.79 -11.85 7.14
CA LYS A 126 -5.72 -13.31 7.32
C LYS A 126 -6.39 -13.79 8.63
N GLU A 127 -6.31 -12.97 9.66
CA GLU A 127 -6.94 -13.25 10.96
C GLU A 127 -8.42 -12.82 11.01
N ASN A 128 -8.98 -12.26 9.92
CA ASN A 128 -10.31 -11.66 9.86
C ASN A 128 -10.52 -10.58 10.94
N ALA A 129 -9.49 -9.79 11.19
CA ALA A 129 -9.46 -8.73 12.18
C ALA A 129 -9.68 -7.32 11.57
N ILE A 130 -9.97 -7.26 10.27
CA ILE A 130 -10.35 -6.06 9.54
C ILE A 130 -11.80 -6.19 9.06
N GLU A 131 -12.58 -5.14 9.24
CA GLU A 131 -13.96 -5.06 8.76
C GLU A 131 -14.01 -4.94 7.23
N GLU A 132 -15.02 -5.55 6.62
CA GLU A 132 -15.34 -5.33 5.21
C GLU A 132 -15.93 -3.92 5.04
N VAL A 133 -15.40 -3.15 4.10
CA VAL A 133 -15.77 -1.75 3.85
C VAL A 133 -16.34 -1.53 2.45
N THR A 134 -16.85 -2.57 1.80
CA THR A 134 -17.39 -2.49 0.43
C THR A 134 -18.55 -1.49 0.33
N ASP A 135 -19.42 -1.43 1.33
CA ASP A 135 -20.56 -0.51 1.39
C ASP A 135 -20.14 0.96 1.48
N VAL A 136 -18.95 1.24 2.03
CA VAL A 136 -18.41 2.60 2.11
C VAL A 136 -18.22 3.22 0.73
N LEU A 137 -17.93 2.42 -0.31
CA LEU A 137 -17.81 2.92 -1.68
C LEU A 137 -19.09 3.60 -2.19
N GLY A 138 -20.27 3.15 -1.72
CA GLY A 138 -21.57 3.73 -2.07
C GLY A 138 -22.00 4.90 -1.20
N MET A 139 -21.26 5.21 -0.14
CA MET A 139 -21.61 6.33 0.75
C MET A 139 -21.26 7.67 0.10
N THR A 140 -22.13 8.66 0.31
CA THR A 140 -21.86 10.03 -0.11
C THR A 140 -20.74 10.64 0.72
N VAL A 141 -19.78 11.29 0.08
CA VAL A 141 -18.71 12.02 0.76
C VAL A 141 -19.30 13.18 1.54
N LEU A 142 -18.92 13.31 2.81
CA LEU A 142 -19.45 14.33 3.70
C LEU A 142 -19.26 15.75 3.15
N GLY A 143 -20.37 16.44 2.88
CA GLY A 143 -20.39 17.80 2.31
C GLY A 143 -20.16 17.86 0.80
N GLU A 144 -20.28 16.75 0.07
CA GLU A 144 -20.17 16.68 -1.39
C GLU A 144 -21.33 15.87 -1.99
N ASP A 145 -21.59 16.03 -3.29
CA ASP A 145 -22.65 15.30 -4.03
C ASP A 145 -22.10 14.09 -4.81
N VAL A 146 -20.99 13.52 -4.34
CA VAL A 146 -20.33 12.36 -4.96
C VAL A 146 -20.13 11.23 -3.96
N THR A 147 -20.05 10.00 -4.42
CA THR A 147 -19.75 8.85 -3.56
C THR A 147 -18.24 8.69 -3.32
N VAL A 148 -17.89 7.94 -2.28
CA VAL A 148 -16.49 7.57 -2.00
C VAL A 148 -15.87 6.84 -3.19
N GLY A 149 -16.61 5.89 -3.78
CA GLY A 149 -16.14 5.14 -4.95
C GLY A 149 -15.85 6.02 -6.17
N GLU A 150 -16.63 7.09 -6.40
CA GLU A 150 -16.40 8.05 -7.48
C GLU A 150 -15.15 8.94 -7.26
N LYS A 151 -14.67 9.05 -6.02
CA LYS A 151 -13.41 9.76 -5.68
C LYS A 151 -12.17 8.89 -5.88
N ILE A 152 -12.31 7.59 -5.85
CA ILE A 152 -11.19 6.67 -5.98
C ILE A 152 -10.81 6.53 -7.45
N ILE A 153 -9.53 6.64 -7.75
CA ILE A 153 -9.01 6.43 -9.10
C ILE A 153 -9.35 5.00 -9.55
N PRO A 154 -9.91 4.80 -10.76
CA PRO A 154 -10.23 3.47 -11.27
C PRO A 154 -9.01 2.52 -11.21
N GLY A 155 -9.25 1.28 -10.77
CA GLY A 155 -8.21 0.26 -10.62
C GLY A 155 -7.56 0.20 -9.23
N PHE A 156 -7.80 1.19 -8.35
CA PHE A 156 -7.30 1.14 -6.97
C PHE A 156 -8.20 0.35 -6.00
N THR A 157 -9.38 -0.06 -6.44
CA THR A 157 -10.23 -1.05 -5.77
C THR A 157 -10.44 -2.26 -6.68
N GLY A 158 -10.88 -3.39 -6.13
CA GLY A 158 -11.10 -4.61 -6.89
C GLY A 158 -9.82 -5.32 -7.35
N ASN A 159 -8.70 -5.05 -6.71
CA ASN A 159 -7.41 -5.70 -6.95
C ASN A 159 -6.97 -6.51 -5.72
N LEU A 160 -5.93 -7.34 -5.88
CA LEU A 160 -5.45 -8.22 -4.79
C LEU A 160 -4.87 -7.46 -3.60
N THR A 161 -4.46 -6.21 -3.76
CA THR A 161 -3.96 -5.38 -2.64
C THR A 161 -5.10 -4.95 -1.73
N THR A 162 -6.26 -4.59 -2.28
CA THR A 162 -7.44 -4.17 -1.51
C THR A 162 -8.30 -5.35 -1.07
N ASN A 163 -8.23 -6.48 -1.76
CA ASN A 163 -8.90 -7.73 -1.40
C ASN A 163 -8.12 -8.97 -1.91
N PRO A 164 -7.33 -9.63 -1.05
CA PRO A 164 -6.56 -10.81 -1.44
C PRO A 164 -7.42 -12.06 -1.68
N TYR A 165 -8.72 -12.02 -1.37
CA TYR A 165 -9.63 -13.16 -1.58
C TYR A 165 -10.11 -13.27 -3.04
N GLY A 166 -9.88 -12.26 -3.88
CA GLY A 166 -10.18 -12.30 -5.31
C GLY A 166 -11.67 -12.23 -5.67
N ASP A 167 -12.49 -11.69 -4.77
CA ASP A 167 -13.91 -11.38 -4.98
C ASP A 167 -14.15 -9.86 -4.96
N ASP A 168 -15.40 -9.42 -5.10
CA ASP A 168 -15.75 -7.99 -5.22
C ASP A 168 -15.76 -7.21 -3.88
N ARG A 169 -15.34 -7.84 -2.78
CA ARG A 169 -15.29 -7.18 -1.47
C ARG A 169 -14.08 -6.25 -1.37
N VAL A 170 -14.19 -5.24 -0.53
CA VAL A 170 -13.10 -4.32 -0.19
C VAL A 170 -12.83 -4.35 1.31
N PHE A 171 -11.60 -4.58 1.69
CA PHE A 171 -11.13 -4.59 3.09
C PHE A 171 -10.11 -3.48 3.37
N LEU A 172 -9.30 -3.14 2.37
CA LEU A 172 -8.34 -2.06 2.46
C LEU A 172 -8.77 -0.92 1.53
N MET A 173 -9.08 0.23 2.13
CA MET A 173 -9.50 1.42 1.37
C MET A 173 -8.26 2.21 0.93
N PRO A 174 -8.04 2.44 -0.37
CA PRO A 174 -6.92 3.26 -0.82
C PRO A 174 -7.14 4.73 -0.40
N MET A 175 -6.12 5.33 0.17
CA MET A 175 -6.17 6.72 0.64
C MET A 175 -5.15 7.61 -0.05
N PHE A 176 -3.91 7.16 -0.15
CA PHE A 176 -2.83 7.88 -0.80
C PHE A 176 -2.23 7.06 -1.92
N TYR A 177 -1.83 7.74 -2.96
CA TYR A 177 -1.10 7.20 -4.09
C TYR A 177 0.19 7.98 -4.28
N GLY A 178 1.32 7.29 -4.26
CA GLY A 178 2.63 7.83 -4.60
C GLY A 178 3.07 7.26 -5.94
N PRO A 179 3.10 8.06 -7.03
CA PRO A 179 3.61 7.55 -8.29
C PRO A 179 5.07 7.15 -8.15
N CYS A 180 5.38 5.94 -8.64
CA CYS A 180 6.73 5.38 -8.70
C CYS A 180 7.27 5.46 -10.13
N GLY A 181 8.56 5.22 -10.30
CA GLY A 181 9.22 5.21 -11.60
C GLY A 181 10.72 5.23 -11.46
N LEU A 182 11.41 5.46 -12.56
CA LEU A 182 12.85 5.70 -12.57
C LEU A 182 13.11 7.20 -12.41
N PHE A 183 13.66 7.55 -11.26
CA PHE A 183 14.08 8.93 -10.94
C PHE A 183 15.50 9.20 -11.43
N TYR A 184 15.76 10.41 -11.90
CA TYR A 184 17.03 10.82 -12.46
C TYR A 184 17.27 12.32 -12.29
N ASN A 185 18.53 12.76 -12.48
CA ASN A 185 18.89 14.16 -12.56
C ASN A 185 18.75 14.65 -14.01
N LYS A 186 17.82 15.57 -14.27
CA LYS A 186 17.59 16.14 -15.61
C LYS A 186 18.82 16.75 -16.25
N ALA A 187 19.75 17.28 -15.45
CA ALA A 187 20.97 17.91 -15.97
C ALA A 187 21.85 16.97 -16.81
N ASN A 188 21.69 15.65 -16.67
CA ASN A 188 22.42 14.67 -17.49
C ASN A 188 21.78 14.46 -18.87
N PHE A 189 20.53 14.87 -19.05
CA PHE A 189 19.73 14.60 -20.24
C PHE A 189 19.42 15.87 -21.03
N THR A 190 19.10 15.70 -22.32
CA THR A 190 18.88 16.82 -23.25
C THR A 190 17.81 17.80 -22.78
N GLU A 191 16.78 17.33 -22.04
CA GLU A 191 15.74 18.20 -21.46
C GLU A 191 16.29 19.17 -20.40
N GLY A 192 17.36 18.80 -19.68
CA GLY A 192 18.07 19.64 -18.71
C GLY A 192 19.34 20.28 -19.23
N GLY A 193 19.61 20.17 -20.54
CA GLY A 193 20.79 20.72 -21.19
C GLY A 193 22.00 19.79 -21.21
N GLY A 194 21.87 18.54 -20.79
CA GLY A 194 22.88 17.48 -20.92
C GLY A 194 22.94 16.89 -22.32
N GLU A 195 23.71 15.80 -22.46
CA GLU A 195 23.99 15.18 -23.77
C GLU A 195 23.27 13.84 -23.97
N LEU A 196 22.67 13.26 -22.93
CA LEU A 196 21.99 11.96 -22.99
C LEU A 196 20.52 12.12 -23.39
N GLU A 197 20.03 11.21 -24.21
CA GLU A 197 18.60 11.09 -24.50
C GLU A 197 17.92 10.15 -23.48
N LEU A 198 16.70 10.50 -23.08
CA LEU A 198 15.91 9.63 -22.20
C LEU A 198 15.51 8.35 -22.93
N PRO A 199 15.76 7.18 -22.36
CA PRO A 199 15.43 5.91 -22.99
C PRO A 199 13.92 5.67 -22.97
N THR A 200 13.39 5.14 -24.06
CA THR A 200 12.00 4.69 -24.19
C THR A 200 11.89 3.18 -24.17
N THR A 201 12.97 2.47 -24.49
CA THR A 201 13.08 1.02 -24.45
C THR A 201 14.29 0.56 -23.60
N TRP A 202 14.26 -0.71 -23.17
CA TRP A 202 15.38 -1.30 -22.42
C TRP A 202 16.66 -1.36 -23.24
N ASP A 203 16.56 -1.56 -24.55
CA ASP A 203 17.74 -1.52 -25.43
C ASP A 203 18.37 -0.13 -25.45
N GLU A 204 17.55 0.93 -25.54
CA GLU A 204 18.03 2.31 -25.45
C GLU A 204 18.63 2.62 -24.07
N PHE A 205 18.00 2.07 -22.99
CA PHE A 205 18.51 2.24 -21.63
C PHE A 205 19.93 1.67 -21.50
N PHE A 206 20.14 0.41 -21.91
CA PHE A 206 21.45 -0.22 -21.82
C PHE A 206 22.48 0.39 -22.78
N ALA A 207 22.06 0.92 -23.92
CA ALA A 207 22.93 1.65 -24.85
C ALA A 207 23.50 2.96 -24.27
N LEU A 208 22.98 3.46 -23.16
CA LEU A 208 23.56 4.61 -22.45
C LEU A 208 24.95 4.28 -21.88
N ALA A 209 25.24 3.02 -21.54
CA ALA A 209 26.55 2.60 -21.06
C ALA A 209 27.69 2.88 -22.06
N ASP A 210 27.38 2.93 -23.36
CA ASP A 210 28.35 3.30 -24.40
C ASP A 210 28.55 4.83 -24.54
N LYS A 211 27.74 5.63 -23.86
CA LYS A 211 27.70 7.09 -24.00
C LYS A 211 28.21 7.83 -22.75
N THR A 212 28.36 7.13 -21.63
CA THR A 212 28.81 7.71 -20.36
C THR A 212 29.55 6.69 -19.50
N ASP A 213 30.46 7.19 -18.66
CA ASP A 213 31.14 6.39 -17.64
C ASP A 213 30.32 6.29 -16.32
N ILE A 214 29.17 6.99 -16.24
CA ILE A 214 28.31 6.94 -15.05
C ILE A 214 27.54 5.60 -15.05
N PRO A 215 27.58 4.82 -13.97
CA PRO A 215 26.75 3.63 -13.83
C PRO A 215 25.28 3.93 -14.10
N LEU A 216 24.58 3.08 -14.83
CA LEU A 216 23.20 3.37 -15.24
C LEU A 216 22.20 3.32 -14.09
N PHE A 217 22.47 2.52 -13.06
CA PHE A 217 21.46 2.16 -12.09
C PHE A 217 21.97 2.15 -10.65
N THR A 218 21.12 2.52 -9.73
CA THR A 218 21.22 2.27 -8.28
C THR A 218 19.81 2.00 -7.74
N TYR A 219 19.70 1.46 -6.53
CA TYR A 219 18.41 1.31 -5.84
C TYR A 219 18.58 1.53 -4.33
N PRO A 220 17.63 2.16 -3.63
CA PRO A 220 17.77 2.46 -2.20
C PRO A 220 17.89 1.19 -1.34
N VAL A 221 16.88 0.35 -1.35
CA VAL A 221 16.80 -0.96 -0.67
C VAL A 221 15.94 -1.93 -1.47
N ALA A 222 15.90 -3.19 -1.07
CA ALA A 222 15.10 -4.23 -1.73
C ALA A 222 13.63 -3.84 -1.93
N GLY A 223 12.98 -3.21 -0.95
CA GLY A 223 11.57 -2.82 -1.08
C GLY A 223 11.28 -1.83 -2.21
N TYR A 224 12.21 -0.95 -2.53
CA TYR A 224 12.09 -0.07 -3.72
C TYR A 224 12.30 -0.84 -5.02
N LEU A 225 13.16 -1.86 -4.99
CA LEU A 225 13.37 -2.74 -6.13
C LEU A 225 12.15 -3.64 -6.36
N ASP A 226 11.43 -4.03 -5.30
CA ASP A 226 10.19 -4.81 -5.40
C ASP A 226 9.11 -4.04 -6.18
N ALA A 227 8.88 -2.76 -5.87
CA ALA A 227 7.93 -1.93 -6.63
C ALA A 227 8.29 -1.86 -8.12
N PHE A 228 9.57 -1.74 -8.43
CA PHE A 228 10.10 -1.76 -9.78
C PHE A 228 9.87 -3.12 -10.48
N THR A 229 10.12 -4.25 -9.81
CA THR A 229 9.90 -5.58 -10.38
C THR A 229 8.44 -5.90 -10.61
N TYR A 230 7.52 -5.35 -9.80
CA TYR A 230 6.08 -5.48 -10.04
C TYR A 230 5.65 -4.78 -11.33
N ALA A 231 6.15 -3.58 -11.58
CA ALA A 231 5.90 -2.89 -12.84
C ALA A 231 6.46 -3.67 -14.05
N MET A 232 7.65 -4.26 -13.91
CA MET A 232 8.22 -5.14 -14.95
C MET A 232 7.37 -6.39 -15.21
N MET A 233 6.82 -7.03 -14.17
CA MET A 233 5.89 -8.16 -14.36
C MET A 233 4.65 -7.76 -15.18
N ALA A 234 4.11 -6.56 -14.92
CA ALA A 234 2.98 -6.06 -15.69
C ALA A 234 3.38 -5.74 -17.13
N GLU A 235 4.58 -5.26 -17.36
CA GLU A 235 5.12 -4.92 -18.68
C GLU A 235 5.33 -6.17 -19.55
N VAL A 236 5.92 -7.24 -19.01
CA VAL A 236 6.23 -8.45 -19.80
C VAL A 236 4.99 -9.27 -20.16
N GLY A 237 3.89 -9.20 -19.41
CA GLY A 237 2.74 -10.08 -19.64
C GLY A 237 1.37 -9.44 -19.37
N GLY A 238 1.31 -8.17 -19.01
CA GLY A 238 0.08 -7.46 -18.72
C GLY A 238 -0.53 -7.80 -17.37
N GLN A 239 -1.70 -7.20 -17.09
CA GLN A 239 -2.36 -7.28 -15.78
C GLN A 239 -2.73 -8.71 -15.35
N GLU A 240 -3.19 -9.54 -16.28
CA GLU A 240 -3.57 -10.93 -15.96
C GLU A 240 -2.34 -11.77 -15.58
N PHE A 241 -1.23 -11.58 -16.28
CA PHE A 241 0.05 -12.21 -15.99
C PHE A 241 0.55 -11.79 -14.60
N PHE A 242 0.55 -10.50 -14.32
CA PHE A 242 0.91 -9.95 -13.02
C PHE A 242 0.09 -10.55 -11.87
N ASN A 243 -1.24 -10.59 -12.00
CA ASN A 243 -2.11 -11.17 -10.98
C ASN A 243 -1.82 -12.66 -10.74
N LYS A 244 -1.55 -13.44 -11.79
CA LYS A 244 -1.17 -14.84 -11.66
C LYS A 244 0.20 -15.03 -11.04
N ALA A 245 1.17 -14.16 -11.38
CA ALA A 245 2.49 -14.19 -10.76
C ALA A 245 2.41 -13.98 -9.25
N LEU A 246 1.60 -13.01 -8.78
CA LEU A 246 1.34 -12.77 -7.36
C LEU A 246 0.63 -13.95 -6.65
N GLN A 247 -0.10 -14.78 -7.40
CA GLN A 247 -0.72 -16.01 -6.89
C GLN A 247 0.20 -17.23 -6.97
N TYR A 248 1.46 -17.05 -7.35
CA TYR A 248 2.46 -18.11 -7.50
C TYR A 248 2.08 -19.19 -8.54
N ASP A 249 1.42 -18.77 -9.64
CA ASP A 249 1.11 -19.69 -10.75
C ASP A 249 2.41 -20.21 -11.37
N GLU A 250 2.63 -21.54 -11.28
CA GLU A 250 3.85 -22.19 -11.76
C GLU A 250 4.11 -21.97 -13.24
N LYS A 251 3.05 -21.87 -14.05
CA LYS A 251 3.18 -21.68 -15.50
C LYS A 251 3.67 -20.28 -15.84
N VAL A 252 3.22 -19.29 -15.09
CA VAL A 252 3.69 -17.90 -15.24
C VAL A 252 5.15 -17.79 -14.84
N TRP A 253 5.52 -18.36 -13.68
CA TRP A 253 6.89 -18.33 -13.21
C TRP A 253 7.87 -19.15 -14.05
N SER A 254 7.38 -20.02 -14.93
CA SER A 254 8.16 -20.84 -15.87
C SER A 254 7.98 -20.40 -17.32
N SER A 255 7.46 -19.19 -17.56
CA SER A 255 7.14 -18.70 -18.91
C SER A 255 8.31 -17.93 -19.54
N PRO A 256 8.34 -17.82 -20.88
CA PRO A 256 9.31 -16.98 -21.57
C PRO A 256 9.24 -15.51 -21.21
N GLU A 257 8.06 -14.99 -20.86
CA GLU A 257 7.87 -13.61 -20.42
C GLU A 257 8.59 -13.37 -19.09
N MET A 258 8.52 -14.32 -18.15
CA MET A 258 9.25 -14.25 -16.89
C MET A 258 10.77 -14.35 -17.12
N ASP A 259 11.23 -15.21 -18.03
CA ASP A 259 12.65 -15.28 -18.42
C ASP A 259 13.12 -13.92 -18.97
N GLN A 260 12.30 -13.26 -19.82
CA GLN A 260 12.62 -11.94 -20.35
C GLN A 260 12.77 -10.88 -19.25
N MET A 261 11.89 -10.90 -18.22
CA MET A 261 12.04 -10.02 -17.04
C MET A 261 13.38 -10.28 -16.34
N PHE A 262 13.75 -11.53 -16.11
CA PHE A 262 15.02 -11.87 -15.47
C PHE A 262 16.24 -11.50 -16.31
N ASP A 263 16.14 -11.55 -17.64
CA ASP A 263 17.21 -11.09 -18.53
C ASP A 263 17.44 -9.57 -18.38
N VAL A 264 16.38 -8.77 -18.28
CA VAL A 264 16.47 -7.33 -18.01
C VAL A 264 17.09 -7.09 -16.63
N LEU A 265 16.64 -7.80 -15.60
CA LEU A 265 17.21 -7.69 -14.24
C LEU A 265 18.68 -8.06 -14.20
N GLY A 266 19.09 -9.09 -14.94
CA GLY A 266 20.50 -9.48 -15.09
C GLY A 266 21.34 -8.34 -15.68
N LYS A 267 20.90 -7.74 -16.78
CA LYS A 267 21.57 -6.60 -17.41
C LYS A 267 21.59 -5.36 -16.48
N LEU A 268 20.51 -5.11 -15.71
CA LEU A 268 20.50 -4.04 -14.71
C LEU A 268 21.55 -4.27 -13.62
N ALA A 269 21.68 -5.50 -13.14
CA ALA A 269 22.70 -5.84 -12.14
C ALA A 269 24.11 -5.58 -12.64
N GLU A 270 24.41 -5.86 -13.92
CA GLU A 270 25.70 -5.59 -14.56
C GLU A 270 25.99 -4.08 -14.69
N ASN A 271 24.93 -3.24 -14.79
CA ASN A 271 25.00 -1.79 -14.96
C ASN A 271 24.72 -1.02 -13.67
N THR A 272 24.59 -1.70 -12.54
CA THR A 272 24.38 -1.08 -11.22
C THR A 272 25.68 -0.56 -10.65
N ASN A 273 25.66 0.62 -10.01
CA ASN A 273 26.82 1.12 -9.28
C ASN A 273 27.28 0.07 -8.26
N PRO A 274 28.56 -0.35 -8.29
CA PRO A 274 29.06 -1.45 -7.47
C PRO A 274 29.02 -1.20 -5.96
N ALA A 275 28.87 0.06 -5.51
CA ALA A 275 28.71 0.40 -4.10
C ALA A 275 27.25 0.22 -3.61
N THR A 276 26.26 0.18 -4.51
CA THR A 276 24.83 0.08 -4.16
C THR A 276 24.53 -1.05 -3.19
N PRO A 277 24.97 -2.31 -3.40
CA PRO A 277 24.64 -3.40 -2.47
C PRO A 277 25.11 -3.17 -1.03
N SER A 278 26.21 -2.42 -0.85
CA SER A 278 26.77 -2.13 0.48
C SER A 278 25.90 -1.16 1.30
N TYR A 279 25.08 -0.37 0.64
CA TYR A 279 24.23 0.65 1.27
C TYR A 279 22.74 0.32 1.16
N ALA A 280 22.36 -0.74 0.46
CA ALA A 280 20.97 -1.14 0.25
C ALA A 280 20.36 -1.78 1.52
N ASN A 281 20.30 -1.04 2.61
CA ASN A 281 19.73 -1.45 3.90
C ASN A 281 19.08 -0.25 4.61
N GLY A 282 18.23 -0.52 5.61
CA GLY A 282 17.43 0.48 6.29
C GLY A 282 18.19 1.66 6.91
N ASP A 283 19.47 1.47 7.24
CA ASP A 283 20.28 2.50 7.89
C ASP A 283 21.04 3.40 6.91
N ASN A 284 21.24 2.94 5.67
CA ASN A 284 22.15 3.58 4.70
C ASN A 284 21.53 3.87 3.33
N PHE A 285 20.27 3.54 3.11
CA PHE A 285 19.63 3.63 1.79
C PHE A 285 19.71 5.03 1.16
N GLN A 286 19.73 6.09 1.98
CA GLN A 286 19.89 7.46 1.50
C GLN A 286 21.23 7.70 0.81
N LYS A 287 22.27 6.89 1.08
CA LYS A 287 23.54 6.97 0.33
C LYS A 287 23.36 6.53 -1.13
N ASN A 288 22.49 5.56 -1.38
CA ASN A 288 22.16 5.17 -2.75
C ASN A 288 21.32 6.23 -3.46
N GLN A 289 20.44 6.92 -2.73
CA GLN A 289 19.70 8.07 -3.28
C GLN A 289 20.66 9.24 -3.58
N GLN A 290 21.64 9.47 -2.72
CA GLN A 290 22.68 10.48 -2.91
C GLN A 290 23.47 10.27 -4.22
N MET A 291 23.63 9.02 -4.69
CA MET A 291 24.34 8.74 -5.95
C MET A 291 23.73 9.45 -7.16
N ILE A 292 22.41 9.72 -7.16
CA ILE A 292 21.77 10.49 -8.22
C ILE A 292 22.19 11.97 -8.14
N LEU A 293 22.24 12.54 -6.93
CA LEU A 293 22.64 13.93 -6.70
C LEU A 293 24.12 14.15 -7.08
N ASP A 294 24.96 13.17 -6.84
CA ASP A 294 26.40 13.21 -7.08
C ASP A 294 26.81 12.75 -8.50
N ASN A 295 25.85 12.37 -9.35
CA ASN A 295 26.05 11.77 -10.68
C ASN A 295 26.90 10.49 -10.63
N GLU A 296 26.74 9.70 -9.59
CA GLU A 296 27.33 8.37 -9.45
C GLU A 296 26.40 7.25 -9.95
N ALA A 297 25.16 7.56 -10.28
CA ALA A 297 24.23 6.73 -11.02
C ALA A 297 23.27 7.61 -11.84
N LEU A 298 22.78 7.11 -12.98
CA LEU A 298 21.82 7.86 -13.82
C LEU A 298 20.39 7.70 -13.37
N PHE A 299 19.96 6.48 -13.00
CA PHE A 299 18.58 6.16 -12.67
C PHE A 299 18.45 5.40 -11.35
N MET A 300 17.32 5.61 -10.69
CA MET A 300 16.96 4.96 -9.44
C MET A 300 15.45 4.67 -9.38
N PRO A 301 15.01 3.43 -9.11
CA PRO A 301 13.61 3.16 -8.81
C PRO A 301 13.22 3.84 -7.50
N ASN A 302 12.20 4.66 -7.53
CA ASN A 302 11.72 5.37 -6.34
C ASN A 302 10.28 5.86 -6.55
N GLY A 303 9.73 6.53 -5.55
CA GLY A 303 8.49 7.27 -5.65
C GLY A 303 8.71 8.77 -5.44
N ASN A 304 7.67 9.57 -5.69
CA ASN A 304 7.74 11.02 -5.58
C ASN A 304 8.09 11.53 -4.17
N TRP A 305 8.07 10.69 -3.17
CA TRP A 305 8.52 10.99 -1.81
C TRP A 305 10.04 11.20 -1.69
N VAL A 306 10.85 10.74 -2.66
CA VAL A 306 12.31 10.89 -2.62
C VAL A 306 12.74 12.35 -2.46
N ILE A 307 12.00 13.28 -3.04
CA ILE A 307 12.28 14.71 -2.96
C ILE A 307 12.26 15.19 -1.50
N GLY A 308 11.28 14.75 -0.71
CA GLY A 308 11.21 15.05 0.72
C GLY A 308 12.17 14.21 1.57
N GLU A 309 12.46 12.99 1.16
CA GLU A 309 13.28 12.03 1.90
C GLU A 309 14.77 12.43 1.97
N ILE A 310 15.26 13.14 0.95
CA ILE A 310 16.62 13.65 0.86
C ILE A 310 16.72 15.16 0.65
N ALA A 311 15.66 15.94 0.99
CA ALA A 311 15.59 17.40 0.79
C ALA A 311 16.76 18.02 1.50
N ASP A 312 17.35 17.88 2.43
CA ASP A 312 18.52 18.54 3.03
C ASP A 312 19.86 17.87 2.68
N ALA A 313 19.87 16.94 1.73
CA ALA A 313 21.08 16.22 1.34
C ALA A 313 22.06 17.16 0.60
N PRO A 314 23.37 16.97 0.73
CA PRO A 314 24.36 17.76 0.00
C PRO A 314 24.12 17.70 -1.52
N GLY A 315 23.88 18.83 -2.14
CA GLY A 315 23.68 18.93 -3.59
C GLY A 315 22.23 18.86 -4.06
N ASP A 316 21.25 18.69 -3.17
CA ASP A 316 19.82 18.69 -3.51
C ASP A 316 19.41 19.99 -4.24
N ASP A 317 19.93 21.12 -3.82
CA ASP A 317 19.68 22.44 -4.44
C ASP A 317 20.20 22.58 -5.89
N ARG A 318 20.97 21.63 -6.39
CA ARG A 318 21.57 21.63 -7.74
C ARG A 318 20.92 20.61 -8.69
N VAL A 319 19.98 19.82 -8.19
CA VAL A 319 19.35 18.75 -8.96
C VAL A 319 17.91 19.13 -9.30
N GLU A 320 17.57 19.06 -10.57
CA GLU A 320 16.20 19.04 -11.03
C GLU A 320 15.78 17.60 -11.29
N TRP A 321 14.86 17.12 -10.45
CA TRP A 321 14.37 15.76 -10.55
C TRP A 321 13.52 15.54 -11.80
N GLY A 322 13.82 14.49 -12.53
CA GLY A 322 12.96 13.89 -13.54
C GLY A 322 12.47 12.51 -13.09
N VAL A 323 11.38 12.06 -13.68
CA VAL A 323 10.85 10.71 -13.50
C VAL A 323 10.32 10.19 -14.84
N ILE A 324 10.62 8.94 -15.15
CA ILE A 324 10.03 8.21 -16.27
C ILE A 324 9.41 6.90 -15.79
N ALA A 325 8.38 6.44 -16.51
CA ALA A 325 7.95 5.05 -16.40
C ALA A 325 9.06 4.13 -16.89
N LEU A 326 9.01 2.84 -16.55
CA LEU A 326 9.98 1.87 -17.03
C LEU A 326 10.12 1.95 -18.56
N PRO A 327 11.33 1.76 -19.11
CA PRO A 327 11.51 1.60 -20.54
C PRO A 327 10.71 0.39 -21.04
N ALA A 328 10.06 0.50 -22.18
CA ALA A 328 9.31 -0.60 -22.81
C ALA A 328 10.24 -1.73 -23.29
N LEU A 329 9.71 -2.93 -23.44
CA LEU A 329 10.43 -4.04 -24.07
C LEU A 329 10.69 -3.77 -25.55
N GLU A 330 9.66 -3.27 -26.26
CA GLU A 330 9.77 -2.87 -27.64
C GLU A 330 9.21 -1.45 -27.85
N ALA A 331 9.66 -0.80 -28.92
CA ALA A 331 9.23 0.56 -29.22
C ALA A 331 7.74 0.60 -29.56
N GLY A 332 6.99 1.37 -28.79
CA GLY A 332 5.54 1.54 -28.97
C GLY A 332 4.68 0.73 -28.01
N ASP A 333 5.27 -0.12 -27.19
CA ASP A 333 4.55 -0.81 -26.12
C ASP A 333 4.14 0.13 -24.99
N GLU A 334 3.14 -0.28 -24.21
CA GLU A 334 2.74 0.42 -22.99
C GLU A 334 3.88 0.38 -21.98
N ARG A 335 4.02 1.47 -21.23
CA ARG A 335 5.05 1.62 -20.19
C ARG A 335 4.39 1.70 -18.82
N TYR A 336 4.98 1.01 -17.87
CA TYR A 336 4.47 0.88 -16.51
C TYR A 336 5.37 1.62 -15.48
N SER A 337 4.81 1.91 -14.32
CA SER A 337 5.53 2.56 -13.22
C SER A 337 4.91 2.18 -11.86
#